data_46f5e89e10048f250f8ea7c6d25ed5fe
#
_entry.id   46f5e89e10048f250f8ea7c6d25ed5fe
#
_cell.length_a   1.000
_cell.length_b   1.000
_cell.length_c   1.000
_cell.angle_alpha   90.00
_cell.angle_beta   90.00
_cell.angle_gamma   90.00
#
_symmetry.space_group_name_H-M   'P 1'
#
loop_
_entity.id
_entity.type
_entity.pdbx_description
1 polymer ?
#
loop_
_entity_poly.entity_id
_entity_poly.type
_entity_poly.pdbx_seq_one_letter_code
_entity_poly.pdbx_strand_id
1 'polypeptide(L)'
;SFYVIWLIRLAPAYGELSRMTGNITVRFIGLFFLLYVILSAAFLADLLAKVIPQSLISGISGKWLSLLAVAACSLGTYRGMQRRGRIAEISGGIFLAGILLLMILSAGQGKAEYFLETVEGTGSRFSGKWMIRDVYAFLCVFSGVGLLPFGLEKVEKQGSARKPVILAFLTVCGIVLGMQVLLPAVFGKNRLLAETYPVLPLLDGADLPGNVLARFDVIWMGFLVFGLLFSLGSLFHYGNQIAEKTKLVSGRYWIPAAGWILSLYERNGAGIEKYYGWYLAYIFVPLLLVVQIFLSVENKGRWKKKALSVSLFFFVSLMGTGCAAVEPEKRLYP
;
A
#
# COMPACT_ATOMS: atom_id res chain seq x y z
N SER A 1 -13.86 -6.00 3.15
CA SER A 1 -14.55 -6.64 1.99
C SER A 1 -15.61 -5.75 1.35
N PHE A 2 -16.44 -5.01 2.12
CA PHE A 2 -17.47 -4.11 1.56
C PHE A 2 -16.90 -3.04 0.61
N TYR A 3 -15.83 -2.37 1.03
CA TYR A 3 -15.14 -1.35 0.22
C TYR A 3 -14.65 -1.90 -1.12
N VAL A 4 -14.06 -3.08 -1.14
CA VAL A 4 -13.59 -3.73 -2.38
C VAL A 4 -14.75 -4.09 -3.31
N ILE A 5 -15.85 -4.60 -2.77
CA ILE A 5 -17.07 -4.88 -3.54
C ILE A 5 -17.62 -3.60 -4.18
N TRP A 6 -17.58 -2.49 -3.44
CA TRP A 6 -17.98 -1.18 -3.97
C TRP A 6 -17.08 -0.73 -5.12
N LEU A 7 -15.74 -0.88 -4.98
CA LEU A 7 -14.78 -0.56 -6.05
C LEU A 7 -14.97 -1.41 -7.30
N ILE A 8 -15.24 -2.71 -7.15
CA ILE A 8 -15.54 -3.60 -8.29
C ILE A 8 -16.77 -3.11 -9.05
N ARG A 9 -17.80 -2.64 -8.34
CA ARG A 9 -19.00 -2.05 -8.97
C ARG A 9 -18.75 -0.73 -9.66
N LEU A 10 -17.73 0.03 -9.23
CA LEU A 10 -17.33 1.29 -9.83
C LEU A 10 -16.39 1.13 -11.04
N ALA A 11 -15.79 -0.05 -11.24
CA ALA A 11 -14.82 -0.26 -12.31
C ALA A 11 -15.35 0.15 -13.71
N PRO A 12 -16.62 -0.11 -14.12
CA PRO A 12 -17.16 0.37 -15.40
C PRO A 12 -17.16 1.90 -15.51
N ALA A 13 -17.46 2.62 -14.41
CA ALA A 13 -17.46 4.08 -14.40
C ALA A 13 -16.07 4.67 -14.66
N TYR A 14 -15.01 4.00 -14.19
CA TYR A 14 -13.64 4.39 -14.50
C TYR A 14 -13.27 4.15 -15.98
N GLY A 15 -13.91 3.19 -16.63
CA GLY A 15 -13.78 2.95 -18.08
C GLY A 15 -14.37 4.08 -18.92
N GLU A 16 -15.51 4.61 -18.51
CA GLU A 16 -16.27 5.63 -19.24
C GLU A 16 -16.10 7.05 -18.67
N LEU A 17 -15.05 7.30 -17.87
CA LEU A 17 -14.81 8.58 -17.20
C LEU A 17 -14.97 9.79 -18.15
N SER A 18 -14.42 9.70 -19.35
CA SER A 18 -14.48 10.80 -20.34
C SER A 18 -15.86 11.05 -20.90
N ARG A 19 -16.75 10.06 -20.87
CA ARG A 19 -18.15 10.19 -21.32
C ARG A 19 -19.06 10.71 -20.22
N MET A 20 -18.76 10.38 -18.97
CA MET A 20 -19.62 10.69 -17.81
C MET A 20 -19.36 12.07 -17.23
N THR A 21 -18.09 12.51 -17.16
CA THR A 21 -17.68 13.68 -16.35
C THR A 21 -16.93 14.71 -17.16
N GLY A 22 -17.19 15.18 -18.24
CA GLY A 22 -16.53 16.25 -18.98
C GLY A 22 -14.98 16.27 -18.89
N ASN A 23 -14.31 16.83 -19.87
CA ASN A 23 -12.84 16.76 -20.00
C ASN A 23 -12.03 17.36 -18.82
N ILE A 24 -12.57 18.38 -18.13
CA ILE A 24 -11.86 19.06 -17.03
C ILE A 24 -11.84 18.16 -15.80
N THR A 25 -12.98 17.58 -15.45
CA THR A 25 -13.10 16.68 -14.29
C THR A 25 -12.25 15.42 -14.45
N VAL A 26 -12.19 14.87 -15.68
CA VAL A 26 -11.33 13.71 -15.99
C VAL A 26 -9.85 14.04 -15.78
N ARG A 27 -9.41 15.23 -16.21
CA ARG A 27 -8.03 15.68 -16.00
C ARG A 27 -7.71 15.87 -14.53
N PHE A 28 -8.64 16.43 -13.75
CA PHE A 28 -8.46 16.61 -12.33
C PHE A 28 -8.34 15.27 -11.58
N ILE A 29 -9.26 14.33 -11.84
CA ILE A 29 -9.19 12.98 -11.28
C ILE A 29 -7.89 12.28 -11.69
N GLY A 30 -7.48 12.41 -12.96
CA GLY A 30 -6.23 11.85 -13.44
C GLY A 30 -5.01 12.42 -12.73
N LEU A 31 -4.91 13.73 -12.59
CA LEU A 31 -3.83 14.39 -11.85
C LEU A 31 -3.77 13.96 -10.39
N PHE A 32 -4.92 13.81 -9.76
CA PHE A 32 -5.03 13.32 -8.39
C PHE A 32 -4.43 11.90 -8.23
N PHE A 33 -4.81 10.97 -9.09
CA PHE A 33 -4.25 9.61 -9.05
C PHE A 33 -2.78 9.56 -9.50
N LEU A 34 -2.36 10.41 -10.43
CA LEU A 34 -0.95 10.50 -10.84
C LEU A 34 -0.07 11.01 -9.71
N LEU A 35 -0.52 12.00 -8.94
CA LEU A 35 0.20 12.48 -7.77
C LEU A 35 0.39 11.35 -6.75
N TYR A 36 -0.67 10.56 -6.50
CA TYR A 36 -0.56 9.38 -5.64
C TYR A 36 0.47 8.37 -6.15
N VAL A 37 0.44 8.05 -7.45
CA VAL A 37 1.40 7.11 -8.06
C VAL A 37 2.84 7.60 -7.92
N ILE A 38 3.09 8.88 -8.18
CA ILE A 38 4.44 9.46 -8.10
C ILE A 38 4.96 9.45 -6.66
N LEU A 39 4.14 9.87 -5.68
CA LEU A 39 4.53 9.89 -4.28
C LEU A 39 4.71 8.46 -3.71
N SER A 40 3.85 7.51 -4.11
CA SER A 40 4.01 6.10 -3.73
C SER A 40 5.27 5.49 -4.35
N ALA A 41 5.58 5.83 -5.59
CA ALA A 41 6.81 5.39 -6.25
C ALA A 41 8.06 6.00 -5.57
N ALA A 42 8.00 7.27 -5.18
CA ALA A 42 9.08 7.91 -4.43
C ALA A 42 9.32 7.24 -3.08
N PHE A 43 8.25 6.92 -2.35
CA PHE A 43 8.33 6.19 -1.09
C PHE A 43 8.95 4.79 -1.26
N LEU A 44 8.53 4.02 -2.28
CA LEU A 44 9.10 2.70 -2.54
C LEU A 44 10.57 2.77 -2.99
N ALA A 45 10.95 3.79 -3.76
CA ALA A 45 12.33 4.00 -4.18
C ALA A 45 13.23 4.38 -3.00
N ASP A 46 12.75 5.21 -2.06
CA ASP A 46 13.44 5.54 -0.81
C ASP A 46 13.58 4.31 0.09
N LEU A 47 12.52 3.50 0.22
CA LEU A 47 12.55 2.25 0.98
C LEU A 47 13.59 1.27 0.40
N LEU A 48 13.64 1.10 -0.92
CA LEU A 48 14.68 0.30 -1.58
C LEU A 48 16.09 0.84 -1.32
N ALA A 49 16.26 2.16 -1.35
CA ALA A 49 17.55 2.80 -1.07
C ALA A 49 18.03 2.57 0.36
N LYS A 50 17.13 2.37 1.31
CA LYS A 50 17.45 2.09 2.72
C LYS A 50 17.65 0.60 3.00
N VAL A 51 16.73 -0.24 2.50
CA VAL A 51 16.68 -1.67 2.82
C VAL A 51 17.84 -2.45 2.17
N ILE A 52 18.13 -2.21 0.89
CA ILE A 52 19.14 -3.00 0.17
C ILE A 52 20.56 -2.84 0.76
N PRO A 53 21.06 -1.61 1.06
CA PRO A 53 22.38 -1.46 1.64
C PRO A 53 22.51 -2.01 3.06
N GLN A 54 21.44 -1.99 3.84
CA GLN A 54 21.44 -2.48 5.22
C GLN A 54 21.57 -4.01 5.29
N SER A 55 20.99 -4.73 4.33
CA SER A 55 20.80 -6.17 4.45
C SER A 55 21.52 -7.00 3.40
N LEU A 56 21.79 -6.47 2.20
CA LEU A 56 22.35 -7.25 1.10
C LEU A 56 23.76 -6.81 0.67
N ILE A 57 24.00 -5.53 0.51
CA ILE A 57 25.24 -5.04 -0.11
C ILE A 57 25.76 -3.82 0.65
N SER A 58 26.63 -4.03 1.62
CA SER A 58 27.33 -2.95 2.32
C SER A 58 28.33 -2.24 1.40
N GLY A 59 28.40 -0.90 1.50
CA GLY A 59 29.40 -0.11 0.78
C GLY A 59 28.92 0.55 -0.53
N ILE A 60 27.75 0.21 -1.04
CA ILE A 60 27.14 0.90 -2.20
C ILE A 60 26.11 1.93 -1.73
N SER A 61 26.14 3.12 -2.33
CA SER A 61 25.14 4.15 -2.04
C SER A 61 23.74 3.69 -2.45
N GLY A 62 22.81 3.68 -1.51
CA GLY A 62 21.41 3.31 -1.74
C GLY A 62 20.73 4.15 -2.84
N LYS A 63 21.19 5.38 -3.07
CA LYS A 63 20.68 6.27 -4.14
C LYS A 63 20.93 5.69 -5.53
N TRP A 64 22.09 5.08 -5.77
CA TRP A 64 22.41 4.42 -7.05
C TRP A 64 21.61 3.14 -7.22
N LEU A 65 21.44 2.37 -6.15
CA LEU A 65 20.62 1.14 -6.17
C LEU A 65 19.16 1.46 -6.47
N SER A 66 18.59 2.50 -5.84
CA SER A 66 17.22 2.93 -6.14
C SER A 66 17.06 3.44 -7.57
N LEU A 67 18.07 4.15 -8.13
CA LEU A 67 18.06 4.58 -9.52
C LEU A 67 18.00 3.38 -10.48
N LEU A 68 18.87 2.39 -10.26
CA LEU A 68 18.90 1.17 -11.08
C LEU A 68 17.56 0.40 -10.96
N ALA A 69 17.00 0.31 -9.76
CA ALA A 69 15.70 -0.32 -9.53
C ALA A 69 14.58 0.40 -10.29
N VAL A 70 14.52 1.73 -10.21
CA VAL A 70 13.53 2.55 -10.93
C VAL A 70 13.71 2.40 -12.44
N ALA A 71 14.95 2.44 -12.95
CA ALA A 71 15.24 2.26 -14.38
C ALA A 71 14.80 0.86 -14.86
N ALA A 72 15.16 -0.20 -14.14
CA ALA A 72 14.76 -1.57 -14.47
C ALA A 72 13.22 -1.75 -14.46
N CYS A 73 12.55 -1.22 -13.43
CA CYS A 73 11.09 -1.24 -13.35
C CYS A 73 10.42 -0.45 -14.47
N SER A 74 10.96 0.71 -14.85
CA SER A 74 10.43 1.52 -15.93
C SER A 74 10.54 0.81 -17.29
N LEU A 75 11.67 0.16 -17.56
CA LEU A 75 11.85 -0.69 -18.74
C LEU A 75 10.90 -1.89 -18.76
N GLY A 76 10.62 -2.49 -17.59
CA GLY A 76 9.67 -3.61 -17.46
C GLY A 76 8.22 -3.27 -17.79
N THR A 77 7.82 -1.98 -17.69
CA THR A 77 6.44 -1.55 -17.97
C THR A 77 6.05 -1.60 -19.45
N TYR A 78 7.02 -1.70 -20.36
CA TYR A 78 6.78 -1.75 -21.81
C TYR A 78 5.94 -2.91 -22.29
N ARG A 79 5.88 -4.00 -21.53
CA ARG A 79 5.34 -5.27 -22.02
C ARG A 79 3.85 -5.49 -21.72
N GLY A 80 3.16 -4.47 -21.19
CA GLY A 80 1.71 -4.48 -21.00
C GLY A 80 1.20 -5.28 -19.79
N MET A 81 -0.08 -5.07 -19.46
CA MET A 81 -0.76 -5.63 -18.27
C MET A 81 -0.81 -7.17 -18.28
N GLN A 82 -0.97 -7.79 -19.44
CA GLN A 82 -1.10 -9.26 -19.55
C GLN A 82 0.17 -9.99 -19.09
N ARG A 83 1.35 -9.50 -19.47
CA ARG A 83 2.61 -10.11 -19.03
C ARG A 83 2.85 -9.91 -17.53
N ARG A 84 2.49 -8.74 -17.00
CA ARG A 84 2.54 -8.52 -15.55
C ARG A 84 1.59 -9.46 -14.81
N GLY A 85 0.39 -9.68 -15.32
CA GLY A 85 -0.55 -10.64 -14.77
C GLY A 85 0.02 -12.05 -14.69
N ARG A 86 0.68 -12.52 -15.75
CA ARG A 86 1.35 -13.84 -15.77
C ARG A 86 2.50 -13.93 -14.77
N ILE A 87 3.32 -12.87 -14.66
CA ILE A 87 4.39 -12.83 -13.65
C ILE A 87 3.78 -12.87 -12.25
N ALA A 88 2.71 -12.09 -11.99
CA ALA A 88 2.01 -12.09 -10.71
C ALA A 88 1.40 -13.46 -10.38
N GLU A 89 0.86 -14.17 -11.37
CA GLU A 89 0.29 -15.49 -11.18
C GLU A 89 1.35 -16.54 -10.75
N ILE A 90 2.50 -16.54 -11.41
CA ILE A 90 3.60 -17.45 -11.09
C ILE A 90 4.27 -17.06 -9.77
N SER A 91 4.65 -15.78 -9.63
CA SER A 91 5.38 -15.30 -8.45
C SER A 91 4.49 -15.17 -7.22
N GLY A 92 3.20 -14.88 -7.38
CA GLY A 92 2.27 -14.66 -6.29
C GLY A 92 2.09 -15.89 -5.39
N GLY A 93 2.02 -17.09 -5.98
CA GLY A 93 1.97 -18.35 -5.23
C GLY A 93 3.23 -18.59 -4.41
N ILE A 94 4.39 -18.38 -5.03
CA ILE A 94 5.71 -18.54 -4.37
C ILE A 94 5.85 -17.51 -3.25
N PHE A 95 5.45 -16.27 -3.51
CA PHE A 95 5.49 -15.18 -2.54
C PHE A 95 4.58 -15.44 -1.34
N LEU A 96 3.36 -15.89 -1.60
CA LEU A 96 2.40 -16.23 -0.55
C LEU A 96 2.91 -17.39 0.32
N ALA A 97 3.42 -18.45 -0.31
CA ALA A 97 4.02 -19.58 0.40
C ALA A 97 5.23 -19.14 1.25
N GLY A 98 6.09 -18.28 0.71
CA GLY A 98 7.21 -17.68 1.41
C GLY A 98 6.77 -16.92 2.65
N ILE A 99 5.85 -15.96 2.51
CA ILE A 99 5.35 -15.16 3.64
C ILE A 99 4.71 -16.05 4.71
N LEU A 100 3.90 -17.03 4.33
CA LEU A 100 3.29 -17.95 5.29
C LEU A 100 4.34 -18.79 6.01
N LEU A 101 5.34 -19.29 5.30
CA LEU A 101 6.46 -20.02 5.92
C LEU A 101 7.22 -19.13 6.90
N LEU A 102 7.55 -17.89 6.53
CA LEU A 102 8.16 -16.92 7.44
C LEU A 102 7.31 -16.73 8.71
N MET A 103 6.01 -16.50 8.56
CA MET A 103 5.12 -16.31 9.71
C MET A 103 5.10 -17.52 10.62
N ILE A 104 5.10 -18.74 10.06
CA ILE A 104 5.12 -19.98 10.85
C ILE A 104 6.46 -20.12 11.59
N LEU A 105 7.59 -19.88 10.93
CA LEU A 105 8.91 -19.96 11.57
C LEU A 105 9.06 -18.92 12.68
N SER A 106 8.67 -17.68 12.41
CA SER A 106 8.74 -16.60 13.39
C SER A 106 7.76 -16.79 14.55
N ALA A 107 6.63 -17.45 14.33
CA ALA A 107 5.64 -17.74 15.38
C ALA A 107 6.22 -18.64 16.48
N GLY A 108 7.17 -19.54 16.14
CA GLY A 108 7.88 -20.37 17.11
C GLY A 108 8.75 -19.59 18.11
N GLN A 109 9.11 -18.34 17.78
CA GLN A 109 9.89 -17.46 18.66
C GLN A 109 8.99 -16.53 19.51
N GLY A 110 7.68 -16.49 19.21
CA GLY A 110 6.72 -15.65 19.91
C GLY A 110 6.49 -16.09 21.34
N LYS A 111 6.42 -15.12 22.26
CA LYS A 111 6.04 -15.32 23.65
C LYS A 111 4.63 -14.76 23.89
N ALA A 112 3.72 -15.58 24.37
CA ALA A 112 2.35 -15.16 24.66
C ALA A 112 2.29 -14.01 25.69
N GLU A 113 3.24 -13.98 26.61
CA GLU A 113 3.37 -12.92 27.62
C GLU A 113 3.55 -11.52 26.98
N TYR A 114 4.40 -11.41 25.98
CA TYR A 114 4.67 -10.15 25.29
C TYR A 114 3.44 -9.64 24.51
N PHE A 115 2.68 -10.58 23.94
CA PHE A 115 1.44 -10.24 23.28
C PHE A 115 0.38 -9.75 24.27
N LEU A 116 0.20 -10.46 25.39
CA LEU A 116 -0.76 -10.10 26.43
C LEU A 116 -0.44 -8.74 27.04
N GLU A 117 0.83 -8.46 27.38
CA GLU A 117 1.28 -7.16 27.86
C GLU A 117 0.92 -6.03 26.87
N THR A 118 1.08 -6.28 25.59
CA THR A 118 0.72 -5.30 24.55
C THR A 118 -0.80 -5.07 24.49
N VAL A 119 -1.60 -6.12 24.62
CA VAL A 119 -3.07 -6.06 24.60
C VAL A 119 -3.61 -5.40 25.86
N GLU A 120 -3.10 -5.74 27.04
CA GLU A 120 -3.50 -5.16 28.33
C GLU A 120 -3.21 -3.66 28.36
N GLY A 121 -2.04 -3.24 27.87
CA GLY A 121 -1.71 -1.82 27.72
C GLY A 121 -2.63 -1.07 26.75
N THR A 122 -3.36 -1.79 25.90
CA THR A 122 -4.31 -1.23 24.91
C THR A 122 -5.76 -1.34 25.39
N GLY A 123 -6.06 -2.17 26.37
CA GLY A 123 -7.43 -2.49 26.82
C GLY A 123 -8.27 -1.30 27.29
N SER A 124 -7.64 -0.23 27.81
CA SER A 124 -8.30 1.03 28.15
C SER A 124 -8.73 1.86 26.94
N ARG A 125 -8.31 1.50 25.72
CA ARG A 125 -8.54 2.24 24.47
C ARG A 125 -9.77 1.75 23.67
N PHE A 126 -10.58 0.83 24.17
CA PHE A 126 -11.82 0.37 23.53
C PHE A 126 -12.94 1.44 23.62
N SER A 127 -12.65 2.66 23.17
CA SER A 127 -13.63 3.73 22.97
C SER A 127 -13.96 3.85 21.49
N GLY A 128 -15.20 4.19 21.13
CA GLY A 128 -15.62 4.32 19.72
C GLY A 128 -14.73 5.27 18.88
N LYS A 129 -14.14 6.30 19.49
CA LYS A 129 -13.20 7.21 18.82
C LYS A 129 -11.92 6.50 18.36
N TRP A 130 -11.38 5.59 19.18
CA TRP A 130 -10.17 4.84 18.83
C TRP A 130 -10.43 3.85 17.71
N MET A 131 -11.58 3.18 17.73
CA MET A 131 -11.97 2.24 16.69
C MET A 131 -12.11 2.92 15.31
N ILE A 132 -12.68 4.13 15.25
CA ILE A 132 -12.79 4.91 14.01
C ILE A 132 -11.38 5.28 13.48
N ARG A 133 -10.49 5.69 14.38
CA ARG A 133 -9.09 6.00 14.04
C ARG A 133 -8.38 4.79 13.42
N ASP A 134 -8.53 3.63 14.04
CA ASP A 134 -7.86 2.41 13.58
C ASP A 134 -8.42 1.95 12.23
N VAL A 135 -9.73 2.05 12.00
CA VAL A 135 -10.35 1.81 10.68
C VAL A 135 -9.80 2.79 9.64
N TYR A 136 -9.61 4.06 10.01
CA TYR A 136 -9.03 5.05 9.11
C TYR A 136 -7.56 4.76 8.78
N ALA A 137 -6.76 4.38 9.78
CA ALA A 137 -5.39 3.94 9.57
C ALA A 137 -5.31 2.73 8.62
N PHE A 138 -6.21 1.77 8.77
CA PHE A 138 -6.35 0.64 7.85
C PHE A 138 -6.66 1.09 6.42
N LEU A 139 -7.54 2.06 6.23
CA LEU A 139 -7.82 2.63 4.91
C LEU A 139 -6.59 3.29 4.29
N CYS A 140 -5.75 3.94 5.10
CA CYS A 140 -4.48 4.52 4.63
C CYS A 140 -3.50 3.44 4.19
N VAL A 141 -3.36 2.35 4.95
CA VAL A 141 -2.51 1.20 4.59
C VAL A 141 -2.98 0.56 3.27
N PHE A 142 -4.29 0.40 3.10
CA PHE A 142 -4.89 -0.18 1.90
C PHE A 142 -5.24 0.86 0.81
N SER A 143 -4.68 2.05 0.86
CA SER A 143 -4.96 3.12 -0.11
C SER A 143 -4.69 2.71 -1.57
N GLY A 144 -3.70 1.84 -1.81
CA GLY A 144 -3.38 1.27 -3.11
C GLY A 144 -4.53 0.51 -3.78
N VAL A 145 -5.47 -0.02 -2.99
CA VAL A 145 -6.70 -0.65 -3.50
C VAL A 145 -7.55 0.34 -4.30
N GLY A 146 -7.40 1.65 -4.08
CA GLY A 146 -8.04 2.69 -4.87
C GLY A 146 -7.68 2.67 -6.37
N LEU A 147 -6.54 2.06 -6.75
CA LEU A 147 -6.17 1.86 -8.15
C LEU A 147 -6.83 0.62 -8.80
N LEU A 148 -7.46 -0.24 -8.01
CA LEU A 148 -8.11 -1.47 -8.49
C LEU A 148 -9.07 -1.26 -9.67
N PRO A 149 -9.95 -0.23 -9.69
CA PRO A 149 -10.85 0.00 -10.81
C PRO A 149 -10.15 0.17 -12.16
N PHE A 150 -8.97 0.80 -12.20
CA PHE A 150 -8.19 0.96 -13.42
C PHE A 150 -7.64 -0.38 -13.97
N GLY A 151 -7.35 -1.34 -13.08
CA GLY A 151 -6.95 -2.68 -13.47
C GLY A 151 -8.12 -3.54 -13.96
N LEU A 152 -9.25 -3.46 -13.26
CA LEU A 152 -10.45 -4.27 -13.55
C LEU A 152 -11.15 -3.87 -14.84
N GLU A 153 -10.99 -2.65 -15.30
CA GLU A 153 -11.54 -2.17 -16.55
C GLU A 153 -11.10 -3.02 -17.77
N LYS A 154 -9.87 -3.54 -17.74
CA LYS A 154 -9.31 -4.36 -18.82
C LYS A 154 -9.74 -5.81 -18.77
N VAL A 155 -10.54 -6.21 -17.80
CA VAL A 155 -11.06 -7.58 -17.66
C VAL A 155 -12.35 -7.71 -18.47
N GLU A 156 -12.33 -8.57 -19.49
CA GLU A 156 -13.47 -8.77 -20.41
C GLU A 156 -14.76 -9.19 -19.70
N LYS A 157 -14.65 -10.08 -18.69
CA LYS A 157 -15.78 -10.54 -17.87
C LYS A 157 -15.64 -10.07 -16.43
N GLN A 158 -16.02 -8.82 -16.15
CA GLN A 158 -15.89 -8.22 -14.82
C GLN A 158 -16.62 -9.01 -13.71
N GLY A 159 -17.71 -9.69 -14.03
CA GLY A 159 -18.43 -10.57 -13.09
C GLY A 159 -17.59 -11.74 -12.58
N SER A 160 -16.71 -12.29 -13.40
CA SER A 160 -15.84 -13.40 -13.04
C SER A 160 -14.65 -12.97 -12.16
N ALA A 161 -14.24 -11.70 -12.24
CA ALA A 161 -13.15 -11.16 -11.44
C ALA A 161 -13.53 -10.93 -9.96
N ARG A 162 -14.82 -10.90 -9.62
CA ARG A 162 -15.29 -10.55 -8.27
C ARG A 162 -14.77 -11.50 -7.19
N LYS A 163 -14.91 -12.81 -7.41
CA LYS A 163 -14.48 -13.84 -6.43
C LYS A 163 -12.97 -13.81 -6.19
N PRO A 164 -12.10 -13.88 -7.23
CA PRO A 164 -10.65 -13.87 -7.01
C PRO A 164 -10.15 -12.56 -6.40
N VAL A 165 -10.72 -11.41 -6.74
CA VAL A 165 -10.32 -10.13 -6.14
C VAL A 165 -10.67 -10.06 -4.65
N ILE A 166 -11.86 -10.52 -4.25
CA ILE A 166 -12.25 -10.57 -2.84
C ILE A 166 -11.35 -11.56 -2.08
N LEU A 167 -11.07 -12.73 -2.64
CA LEU A 167 -10.21 -13.72 -2.03
C LEU A 167 -8.79 -13.17 -1.84
N ALA A 168 -8.20 -12.57 -2.87
CA ALA A 168 -6.88 -11.94 -2.77
C ALA A 168 -6.84 -10.84 -1.70
N PHE A 169 -7.85 -9.98 -1.64
CA PHE A 169 -7.95 -8.95 -0.61
C PHE A 169 -8.03 -9.56 0.81
N LEU A 170 -8.85 -10.59 1.01
CA LEU A 170 -8.97 -11.27 2.30
C LEU A 170 -7.65 -11.95 2.70
N THR A 171 -6.94 -12.55 1.75
CA THR A 171 -5.61 -13.15 2.01
C THR A 171 -4.62 -12.08 2.47
N VAL A 172 -4.54 -10.94 1.79
CA VAL A 172 -3.66 -9.83 2.21
C VAL A 172 -4.06 -9.28 3.58
N CYS A 173 -5.37 -9.11 3.84
CA CYS A 173 -5.84 -8.71 5.17
C CYS A 173 -5.43 -9.73 6.25
N GLY A 174 -5.53 -11.02 5.97
CA GLY A 174 -5.11 -12.09 6.88
C GLY A 174 -3.61 -12.01 7.20
N ILE A 175 -2.77 -11.80 6.20
CA ILE A 175 -1.31 -11.62 6.36
C ILE A 175 -1.02 -10.39 7.23
N VAL A 176 -1.64 -9.24 6.92
CA VAL A 176 -1.43 -8.00 7.69
C VAL A 176 -1.86 -8.18 9.15
N LEU A 177 -3.02 -8.78 9.38
CA LEU A 177 -3.49 -9.07 10.75
C LEU A 177 -2.56 -10.05 11.47
N GLY A 178 -2.12 -11.10 10.78
CA GLY A 178 -1.15 -12.07 11.32
C GLY A 178 0.16 -11.40 11.72
N MET A 179 0.69 -10.51 10.88
CA MET A 179 1.90 -9.73 11.21
C MET A 179 1.68 -8.79 12.40
N GLN A 180 0.50 -8.18 12.53
CA GLN A 180 0.17 -7.32 13.67
C GLN A 180 0.10 -8.08 15.00
N VAL A 181 -0.21 -9.35 14.97
CA VAL A 181 -0.15 -10.23 16.16
C VAL A 181 1.27 -10.73 16.40
N LEU A 182 1.96 -11.13 15.32
CA LEU A 182 3.28 -11.75 15.39
C LEU A 182 4.37 -10.80 15.86
N LEU A 183 4.41 -9.57 15.34
CA LEU A 183 5.45 -8.59 15.69
C LEU A 183 5.48 -8.27 17.20
N PRO A 184 4.37 -7.93 17.86
CA PRO A 184 4.37 -7.75 19.31
C PRO A 184 4.71 -9.02 20.09
N ALA A 185 4.29 -10.20 19.61
CA ALA A 185 4.57 -11.47 20.27
C ALA A 185 6.06 -11.82 20.25
N VAL A 186 6.79 -11.46 19.18
CA VAL A 186 8.22 -11.74 19.04
C VAL A 186 9.07 -10.67 19.74
N PHE A 187 8.78 -9.40 19.52
CA PHE A 187 9.66 -8.32 19.99
C PHE A 187 9.25 -7.71 21.33
N GLY A 188 8.00 -7.86 21.74
CA GLY A 188 7.43 -7.11 22.86
C GLY A 188 7.28 -5.62 22.54
N LYS A 189 6.56 -4.90 23.40
CA LYS A 189 6.19 -3.49 23.19
C LYS A 189 7.39 -2.55 23.05
N ASN A 190 8.37 -2.67 23.94
CA ASN A 190 9.48 -1.71 24.05
C ASN A 190 10.39 -1.79 22.81
N ARG A 191 10.77 -2.99 22.39
CA ARG A 191 11.63 -3.19 21.22
C ARG A 191 10.90 -2.82 19.93
N LEU A 192 9.60 -3.16 19.83
CA LEU A 192 8.78 -2.82 18.66
C LEU A 192 8.67 -1.31 18.45
N LEU A 193 8.62 -0.52 19.52
CA LEU A 193 8.58 0.95 19.45
C LEU A 193 9.94 1.58 19.08
N ALA A 194 11.03 0.90 19.37
CA ALA A 194 12.38 1.38 19.07
C ALA A 194 12.79 1.11 17.62
N GLU A 195 12.24 0.04 17.00
CA GLU A 195 12.60 -0.37 15.64
C GLU A 195 11.85 0.45 14.59
N THR A 196 12.60 0.99 13.62
CA THR A 196 12.00 1.73 12.49
C THR A 196 11.36 0.78 11.47
N TYR A 197 12.00 -0.37 11.25
CA TYR A 197 11.54 -1.40 10.30
C TYR A 197 11.50 -2.77 10.98
N PRO A 198 10.52 -3.05 11.85
CA PRO A 198 10.53 -4.26 12.68
C PRO A 198 10.42 -5.57 11.88
N VAL A 199 10.03 -5.49 10.62
CA VAL A 199 10.03 -6.66 9.73
C VAL A 199 11.45 -7.13 9.38
N LEU A 200 12.45 -6.22 9.32
CA LEU A 200 13.82 -6.60 8.99
C LEU A 200 14.45 -7.51 10.06
N PRO A 201 14.49 -7.11 11.35
CA PRO A 201 14.98 -8.03 12.39
C PRO A 201 14.13 -9.29 12.55
N LEU A 202 12.85 -9.27 12.15
CA LEU A 202 12.04 -10.50 12.10
C LEU A 202 12.57 -11.47 11.03
N LEU A 203 13.00 -10.95 9.88
CA LEU A 203 13.60 -11.74 8.80
C LEU A 203 14.93 -12.35 9.24
N ASP A 204 15.76 -11.56 9.92
CA ASP A 204 17.07 -11.97 10.40
C ASP A 204 16.97 -13.05 11.50
N GLY A 205 15.91 -13.02 12.30
CA GLY A 205 15.66 -13.97 13.39
C GLY A 205 14.94 -15.26 12.96
N ALA A 206 14.44 -15.36 11.73
CA ALA A 206 13.71 -16.53 11.24
C ALA A 206 14.64 -17.66 10.81
N ASP A 207 15.42 -18.21 11.76
CA ASP A 207 16.32 -19.32 11.51
C ASP A 207 15.60 -20.68 11.53
N LEU A 208 16.03 -21.58 10.64
CA LEU A 208 15.59 -22.96 10.66
C LEU A 208 16.24 -23.72 11.82
N PRO A 209 15.47 -24.53 12.55
CA PRO A 209 16.04 -25.38 13.62
C PRO A 209 17.13 -26.29 13.05
N GLY A 210 18.29 -26.29 13.69
CA GLY A 210 19.42 -27.13 13.30
C GLY A 210 20.50 -26.45 12.46
N ASN A 211 20.46 -25.13 12.27
CA ASN A 211 21.47 -24.34 11.53
C ASN A 211 21.73 -24.85 10.10
N VAL A 212 20.71 -25.50 9.48
CA VAL A 212 20.82 -26.19 8.19
C VAL A 212 21.03 -25.19 7.03
N LEU A 213 20.62 -23.94 7.20
CA LEU A 213 20.84 -22.85 6.24
C LEU A 213 21.30 -21.60 7.00
N ALA A 214 22.63 -21.46 7.13
CA ALA A 214 23.27 -20.36 7.86
C ALA A 214 22.97 -18.93 7.33
N ARG A 215 22.23 -18.77 6.21
CA ARG A 215 21.89 -17.49 5.60
C ARG A 215 20.51 -17.50 4.96
N PHE A 216 19.51 -17.96 5.69
CA PHE A 216 18.13 -17.97 5.20
C PHE A 216 17.53 -16.55 5.11
N ASP A 217 18.08 -15.62 5.89
CA ASP A 217 17.84 -14.18 5.86
C ASP A 217 17.91 -13.59 4.44
N VAL A 218 18.92 -14.02 3.65
CA VAL A 218 19.12 -13.54 2.27
C VAL A 218 17.94 -13.92 1.35
N ILE A 219 17.37 -15.11 1.53
CA ILE A 219 16.21 -15.56 0.74
C ILE A 219 14.99 -14.70 1.06
N TRP A 220 14.72 -14.43 2.33
CA TRP A 220 13.64 -13.57 2.77
C TRP A 220 13.80 -12.14 2.26
N MET A 221 15.04 -11.63 2.33
CA MET A 221 15.36 -10.31 1.80
C MET A 221 15.14 -10.25 0.28
N GLY A 222 15.49 -11.32 -0.44
CA GLY A 222 15.20 -11.45 -1.87
C GLY A 222 13.69 -11.37 -2.16
N PHE A 223 12.86 -12.02 -1.37
CA PHE A 223 11.40 -11.90 -1.47
C PHE A 223 10.92 -10.46 -1.22
N LEU A 224 11.42 -9.80 -0.18
CA LEU A 224 11.05 -8.42 0.13
C LEU A 224 11.40 -7.47 -1.04
N VAL A 225 12.63 -7.53 -1.51
CA VAL A 225 13.11 -6.71 -2.64
C VAL A 225 12.31 -6.98 -3.90
N PHE A 226 12.04 -8.26 -4.23
CA PHE A 226 11.20 -8.61 -5.37
C PHE A 226 9.80 -8.01 -5.25
N GLY A 227 9.17 -8.07 -4.07
CA GLY A 227 7.86 -7.47 -3.82
C GLY A 227 7.85 -5.97 -4.00
N LEU A 228 8.89 -5.27 -3.52
CA LEU A 228 9.05 -3.83 -3.69
C LEU A 228 9.22 -3.45 -5.18
N LEU A 229 10.08 -4.17 -5.91
CA LEU A 229 10.29 -3.97 -7.35
C LEU A 229 9.01 -4.24 -8.16
N PHE A 230 8.29 -5.32 -7.83
CA PHE A 230 7.04 -5.65 -8.49
C PHE A 230 5.98 -4.56 -8.24
N SER A 231 5.88 -4.05 -7.01
CA SER A 231 4.97 -2.96 -6.64
C SER A 231 5.33 -1.66 -7.35
N LEU A 232 6.61 -1.29 -7.37
CA LEU A 232 7.11 -0.09 -8.05
C LEU A 232 6.80 -0.13 -9.56
N GLY A 233 7.10 -1.22 -10.22
CA GLY A 233 6.77 -1.38 -11.63
C GLY A 233 5.26 -1.41 -11.89
N SER A 234 4.43 -1.88 -10.95
CA SER A 234 2.97 -1.82 -11.05
C SER A 234 2.47 -0.39 -10.99
N LEU A 235 3.01 0.43 -10.07
CA LEU A 235 2.70 1.85 -9.98
C LEU A 235 3.04 2.59 -11.29
N PHE A 236 4.19 2.35 -11.89
CA PHE A 236 4.54 2.96 -13.17
C PHE A 236 3.57 2.55 -14.29
N HIS A 237 3.16 1.30 -14.31
CA HIS A 237 2.19 0.83 -15.30
C HIS A 237 0.82 1.52 -15.11
N TYR A 238 0.29 1.57 -13.87
CA TYR A 238 -0.94 2.30 -13.58
C TYR A 238 -0.82 3.78 -13.87
N GLY A 239 0.30 4.41 -13.53
CA GLY A 239 0.57 5.81 -13.82
C GLY A 239 0.50 6.12 -15.32
N ASN A 240 1.17 5.29 -16.14
CA ASN A 240 1.11 5.44 -17.59
C ASN A 240 -0.32 5.27 -18.13
N GLN A 241 -1.04 4.26 -17.66
CA GLN A 241 -2.43 4.02 -18.06
C GLN A 241 -3.36 5.20 -17.70
N ILE A 242 -3.18 5.79 -16.52
CA ILE A 242 -3.96 6.96 -16.07
C ILE A 242 -3.60 8.18 -16.94
N ALA A 243 -2.31 8.42 -17.22
CA ALA A 243 -1.86 9.52 -18.06
C ALA A 243 -2.45 9.43 -19.49
N GLU A 244 -2.45 8.25 -20.08
CA GLU A 244 -3.05 8.01 -21.41
C GLU A 244 -4.55 8.28 -21.40
N LYS A 245 -5.28 7.79 -20.40
CA LYS A 245 -6.74 8.00 -20.27
C LYS A 245 -7.13 9.46 -20.12
N THR A 246 -6.35 10.21 -19.38
CA THR A 246 -6.62 11.62 -19.10
C THR A 246 -6.11 12.56 -20.20
N LYS A 247 -5.60 11.98 -21.30
CA LYS A 247 -5.00 12.73 -22.41
C LYS A 247 -3.88 13.68 -21.96
N LEU A 248 -3.16 13.27 -20.92
CA LEU A 248 -1.92 13.90 -20.49
C LEU A 248 -0.75 13.35 -21.31
N VAL A 249 0.40 14.00 -21.21
CA VAL A 249 1.64 13.51 -21.84
C VAL A 249 1.93 12.10 -21.34
N SER A 250 2.36 11.19 -22.24
CA SER A 250 2.70 9.81 -21.87
C SER A 250 3.60 9.76 -20.62
N GLY A 251 3.14 9.05 -19.61
CA GLY A 251 3.79 8.97 -18.29
C GLY A 251 5.05 8.13 -18.24
N ARG A 252 5.40 7.49 -19.35
CA ARG A 252 6.39 6.43 -19.45
C ARG A 252 7.77 6.75 -18.87
N TYR A 253 8.26 7.96 -19.11
CA TYR A 253 9.60 8.37 -18.67
C TYR A 253 9.56 9.34 -17.49
N TRP A 254 8.65 10.30 -17.52
CA TRP A 254 8.62 11.35 -16.52
C TRP A 254 8.07 10.89 -15.17
N ILE A 255 7.13 9.91 -15.14
CA ILE A 255 6.61 9.38 -13.87
C ILE A 255 7.72 8.67 -13.08
N PRO A 256 8.51 7.71 -13.66
CA PRO A 256 9.63 7.12 -12.97
C PRO A 256 10.69 8.14 -12.55
N ALA A 257 11.01 9.10 -13.43
CA ALA A 257 11.98 10.16 -13.14
C ALA A 257 11.52 11.05 -11.99
N ALA A 258 10.26 11.51 -12.00
CA ALA A 258 9.68 12.29 -10.92
C ALA A 258 9.66 11.51 -9.60
N GLY A 259 9.28 10.24 -9.62
CA GLY A 259 9.29 9.37 -8.43
C GLY A 259 10.69 9.24 -7.84
N TRP A 260 11.71 9.01 -8.68
CA TRP A 260 13.09 8.92 -8.20
C TRP A 260 13.62 10.25 -7.65
N ILE A 261 13.40 11.37 -8.35
CA ILE A 261 13.83 12.69 -7.89
C ILE A 261 13.20 13.02 -6.53
N LEU A 262 11.91 12.74 -6.36
CA LEU A 262 11.22 12.96 -5.10
C LEU A 262 11.72 12.04 -3.98
N SER A 263 12.18 10.80 -4.30
CA SER A 263 12.77 9.91 -3.29
C SER A 263 14.07 10.43 -2.70
N LEU A 264 14.76 11.35 -3.40
CA LEU A 264 15.98 12.00 -2.90
C LEU A 264 15.68 13.15 -1.96
N TYR A 265 14.39 13.52 -1.80
CA TYR A 265 14.01 14.65 -0.96
C TYR A 265 14.14 14.32 0.51
N GLU A 266 15.03 15.04 1.16
CA GLU A 266 15.25 14.97 2.60
C GLU A 266 15.28 16.39 3.17
N ARG A 267 14.45 16.66 4.15
CA ARG A 267 14.39 17.96 4.82
C ARG A 267 14.32 17.79 6.33
N ASN A 268 15.24 18.43 7.04
CA ASN A 268 15.33 18.39 8.50
C ASN A 268 15.41 16.96 9.08
N GLY A 269 16.14 16.05 8.43
CA GLY A 269 16.24 14.65 8.84
C GLY A 269 14.98 13.81 8.63
N ALA A 270 13.96 14.37 7.99
CA ALA A 270 12.75 13.65 7.63
C ALA A 270 12.75 13.33 6.13
N GLY A 271 12.83 12.06 5.78
CA GLY A 271 12.71 11.58 4.40
C GLY A 271 11.27 11.66 3.87
N ILE A 272 11.10 11.23 2.63
CA ILE A 272 9.80 11.20 1.93
C ILE A 272 8.74 10.41 2.71
N GLU A 273 9.15 9.45 3.53
CA GLU A 273 8.28 8.58 4.33
C GLU A 273 7.28 9.35 5.20
N LYS A 274 7.77 10.36 5.95
CA LYS A 274 6.92 11.20 6.81
C LYS A 274 5.92 12.02 6.01
N TYR A 275 6.35 12.61 4.91
CA TYR A 275 5.49 13.43 4.04
C TYR A 275 4.47 12.56 3.29
N TYR A 276 4.85 11.34 2.90
CA TYR A 276 3.96 10.38 2.27
C TYR A 276 2.85 9.92 3.22
N GLY A 277 3.18 9.59 4.46
CA GLY A 277 2.19 9.24 5.48
C GLY A 277 1.19 10.37 5.73
N TRP A 278 1.68 11.61 5.86
CA TRP A 278 0.85 12.80 6.00
C TRP A 278 -0.05 13.01 4.76
N TYR A 279 0.51 12.91 3.56
CA TYR A 279 -0.24 13.02 2.30
C TYR A 279 -1.35 11.98 2.22
N LEU A 280 -1.08 10.72 2.55
CA LEU A 280 -2.08 9.66 2.55
C LEU A 280 -3.22 9.97 3.51
N ALA A 281 -2.91 10.35 4.75
CA ALA A 281 -3.88 10.54 5.80
C ALA A 281 -4.75 11.80 5.59
N TYR A 282 -4.18 12.90 5.14
CA TYR A 282 -4.90 14.18 5.10
C TYR A 282 -5.39 14.57 3.71
N ILE A 283 -4.78 14.08 2.65
CA ILE A 283 -5.11 14.49 1.28
C ILE A 283 -5.68 13.32 0.49
N PHE A 284 -4.92 12.22 0.35
CA PHE A 284 -5.28 11.18 -0.61
C PHE A 284 -6.52 10.40 -0.20
N VAL A 285 -6.56 9.82 0.98
CA VAL A 285 -7.69 8.97 1.41
C VAL A 285 -9.00 9.74 1.51
N PRO A 286 -9.05 10.94 2.10
CA PRO A 286 -10.27 11.75 2.08
C PRO A 286 -10.77 12.07 0.68
N LEU A 287 -9.87 12.55 -0.18
CA LEU A 287 -10.24 12.93 -1.55
C LEU A 287 -10.61 11.71 -2.40
N LEU A 288 -9.96 10.56 -2.18
CA LEU A 288 -10.28 9.28 -2.81
C LEU A 288 -11.74 8.89 -2.52
N LEU A 289 -12.18 8.98 -1.26
CA LEU A 289 -13.56 8.67 -0.88
C LEU A 289 -14.55 9.64 -1.54
N VAL A 290 -14.20 10.94 -1.60
CA VAL A 290 -15.05 11.95 -2.31
C VAL A 290 -15.19 11.61 -3.80
N VAL A 291 -14.08 11.33 -4.48
CA VAL A 291 -14.08 10.95 -5.90
C VAL A 291 -14.91 9.68 -6.14
N GLN A 292 -14.78 8.69 -5.28
CA GLN A 292 -15.54 7.44 -5.42
C GLN A 292 -17.04 7.62 -5.16
N ILE A 293 -17.42 8.47 -4.20
CA ILE A 293 -18.81 8.84 -3.95
C ILE A 293 -19.35 9.58 -5.17
N PHE A 294 -18.63 10.58 -5.67
CA PHE A 294 -19.01 11.36 -6.85
C PHE A 294 -19.26 10.45 -8.06
N LEU A 295 -18.33 9.57 -8.39
CA LEU A 295 -18.49 8.62 -9.49
C LEU A 295 -19.63 7.62 -9.25
N SER A 296 -19.88 7.25 -8.00
CA SER A 296 -21.01 6.38 -7.64
C SER A 296 -22.36 7.04 -7.87
N VAL A 297 -22.46 8.34 -7.64
CA VAL A 297 -23.69 9.13 -7.87
C VAL A 297 -23.94 9.29 -9.36
N GLU A 298 -22.91 9.64 -10.10
CA GLU A 298 -23.01 9.90 -11.55
C GLU A 298 -23.31 8.61 -12.33
N ASN A 299 -22.71 7.50 -11.94
CA ASN A 299 -23.02 6.18 -12.50
C ASN A 299 -24.46 5.72 -12.14
N LYS A 300 -25.06 6.32 -11.11
CA LYS A 300 -26.36 5.93 -10.56
C LYS A 300 -27.52 6.80 -11.02
N GLY A 301 -27.50 7.44 -12.15
CA GLY A 301 -28.73 8.06 -12.71
C GLY A 301 -29.98 7.16 -12.62
N ARG A 302 -29.84 5.92 -12.09
CA ARG A 302 -30.86 4.89 -11.80
C ARG A 302 -30.95 4.43 -10.34
N TRP A 303 -30.10 4.84 -9.38
CA TRP A 303 -30.11 4.29 -8.01
C TRP A 303 -30.34 5.36 -6.95
N LYS A 304 -31.39 5.12 -6.13
CA LYS A 304 -32.04 6.05 -5.21
C LYS A 304 -31.09 6.76 -4.20
N LYS A 305 -31.41 8.00 -3.88
CA LYS A 305 -30.82 8.97 -2.93
C LYS A 305 -30.42 8.45 -1.52
N LYS A 306 -30.87 7.26 -1.09
CA LYS A 306 -30.59 6.71 0.24
C LYS A 306 -29.12 6.28 0.49
N ALA A 307 -28.36 5.90 -0.54
CA ALA A 307 -26.96 5.51 -0.35
C ALA A 307 -26.01 6.70 -0.18
N LEU A 308 -26.43 7.89 -0.64
CA LEU A 308 -25.62 9.10 -0.57
C LEU A 308 -25.55 9.65 0.85
N SER A 309 -26.66 9.66 1.59
CA SER A 309 -26.71 10.20 2.94
C SER A 309 -25.88 9.38 3.93
N VAL A 310 -25.89 8.04 3.80
CA VAL A 310 -25.12 7.15 4.68
C VAL A 310 -23.62 7.27 4.42
N SER A 311 -23.18 7.35 3.15
CA SER A 311 -21.78 7.49 2.82
C SER A 311 -21.22 8.87 3.16
N LEU A 312 -22.03 9.93 3.05
CA LEU A 312 -21.65 11.29 3.41
C LEU A 312 -21.56 11.45 4.93
N PHE A 313 -22.48 10.85 5.68
CA PHE A 313 -22.45 10.84 7.14
C PHE A 313 -21.21 10.09 7.68
N PHE A 314 -20.92 8.93 7.09
CA PHE A 314 -19.73 8.15 7.44
C PHE A 314 -18.44 8.92 7.10
N PHE A 315 -18.42 9.65 5.99
CA PHE A 315 -17.30 10.47 5.55
C PHE A 315 -17.05 11.66 6.50
N VAL A 316 -18.08 12.40 6.86
CA VAL A 316 -17.96 13.56 7.78
C VAL A 316 -17.51 13.10 9.17
N SER A 317 -18.03 11.97 9.65
CA SER A 317 -17.63 11.37 10.92
C SER A 317 -16.15 10.90 10.89
N LEU A 318 -15.70 10.27 9.80
CA LEU A 318 -14.30 9.84 9.60
C LEU A 318 -13.33 11.02 9.49
N MET A 319 -13.70 12.08 8.78
CA MET A 319 -12.87 13.28 8.67
C MET A 319 -12.72 14.02 10.00
N GLY A 320 -13.81 14.15 10.77
CA GLY A 320 -13.78 14.85 12.07
C GLY A 320 -12.92 14.14 13.12
N THR A 321 -12.81 12.81 13.05
CA THR A 321 -12.03 12.01 14.01
C THR A 321 -10.63 11.62 13.49
N GLY A 322 -10.47 11.43 12.18
CA GLY A 322 -9.19 11.05 11.56
C GLY A 322 -8.15 12.17 11.59
N CYS A 323 -8.57 13.42 11.35
CA CYS A 323 -7.66 14.58 11.41
C CYS A 323 -7.07 14.83 12.79
N ALA A 324 -7.82 14.53 13.87
CA ALA A 324 -7.32 14.66 15.25
C ALA A 324 -6.33 13.56 15.66
N ALA A 325 -6.19 12.50 14.87
CA ALA A 325 -5.49 11.27 15.27
C ALA A 325 -4.06 11.14 14.73
N VAL A 326 -3.65 12.01 13.79
CA VAL A 326 -2.32 11.95 13.14
C VAL A 326 -1.37 13.04 13.69
N GLU A 327 -1.75 13.71 14.78
CA GLU A 327 -0.79 14.54 15.50
C GLU A 327 0.31 13.63 16.06
N PRO A 328 1.60 13.86 15.71
CA PRO A 328 2.68 13.07 16.28
C PRO A 328 2.69 13.35 17.79
N GLU A 329 2.41 12.30 18.56
CA GLU A 329 2.57 12.32 20.01
C GLU A 329 3.98 12.86 20.29
N LYS A 330 4.08 14.05 20.87
CA LYS A 330 5.34 14.61 21.32
C LYS A 330 5.95 13.55 22.21
N ARG A 331 7.00 12.91 21.73
CA ARG A 331 7.81 12.00 22.55
C ARG A 331 8.35 12.86 23.69
N LEU A 332 7.76 12.73 24.85
CA LEU A 332 8.34 13.15 26.10
C LEU A 332 9.55 12.23 26.31
N TYR A 333 10.72 12.72 25.91
CA TYR A 333 11.96 12.25 26.49
C TYR A 333 12.17 13.05 27.78
N PRO A 334 12.47 12.38 28.91
CA PRO A 334 12.97 13.03 30.10
C PRO A 334 14.36 13.61 29.82
#